data_0be4502839c4dcbd34205a632a9f418e
#
_entry.id   0be4502839c4dcbd34205a632a9f418e
#
_cell.length_a   1.000
_cell.length_b   1.000
_cell.length_c   1.000
_cell.angle_alpha   90.00
_cell.angle_beta   90.00
_cell.angle_gamma   90.00
#
_symmetry.space_group_name_H-M   'P 1'
#
loop_
_entity.id
_entity.type
_entity.pdbx_description
1 polymer ?
#
loop_
_entity_poly.entity_id
_entity_poly.type
_entity_poly.pdbx_seq_one_letter_code
_entity_poly.pdbx_strand_id
1 'polypeptide(L)'
;MRTSYVLNRTSGYSKKAIILVVLMALFACKSALALDTPTVSKLDRRLYTTAYEENQVYPIYAVNGLVTSIVFAEDEKVDVHTSGFSTAWEFAARGNHFFLKPRAKEGSTNLVVVTNKRTYHFDLRLGWNRKTATYELAFTYPKEEATKRAAASEKERVEARLKTSATKPASVAEAPASNRDYTMNFGEAKSSRSIAPMEAFDDGRFTYLRFGKSSDFPSVY
;
A
#
# COMPACT_ATOMS: atom_id res chain seq x y z
N MET A 1 -58.48 31.22 -39.27
CA MET A 1 -57.78 30.18 -38.49
C MET A 1 -56.66 29.60 -39.34
N ARG A 2 -55.40 29.94 -39.06
CA ARG A 2 -54.24 29.38 -39.75
C ARG A 2 -53.53 28.45 -38.76
N THR A 3 -53.57 27.15 -39.04
CA THR A 3 -52.88 26.12 -38.25
C THR A 3 -51.47 25.95 -38.79
N SER A 4 -50.46 26.30 -37.98
CA SER A 4 -49.05 26.15 -38.30
C SER A 4 -48.59 24.75 -37.85
N TYR A 5 -48.21 23.91 -38.80
CA TYR A 5 -47.56 22.64 -38.51
C TYR A 5 -46.05 22.87 -38.32
N VAL A 6 -45.55 22.53 -37.13
CA VAL A 6 -44.10 22.50 -36.86
C VAL A 6 -43.57 21.13 -37.31
N LEU A 7 -42.79 21.14 -38.38
CA LEU A 7 -42.07 19.97 -38.87
C LEU A 7 -40.86 19.73 -37.96
N ASN A 8 -40.92 18.64 -37.18
CA ASN A 8 -39.82 18.17 -36.36
C ASN A 8 -38.77 17.52 -37.27
N ARG A 9 -37.60 18.17 -37.40
CA ARG A 9 -36.50 17.72 -38.26
C ARG A 9 -35.75 16.60 -37.51
N THR A 10 -36.07 15.34 -37.77
CA THR A 10 -35.29 14.19 -37.33
C THR A 10 -33.94 14.22 -38.06
N SER A 11 -32.89 14.54 -37.31
CA SER A 11 -31.52 14.47 -37.79
C SER A 11 -31.15 13.00 -38.08
N GLY A 12 -31.22 12.64 -39.37
CA GLY A 12 -30.83 11.32 -39.84
C GLY A 12 -29.32 11.13 -39.72
N TYR A 13 -28.86 10.47 -38.68
CA TYR A 13 -27.47 10.01 -38.61
C TYR A 13 -27.19 9.05 -39.76
N SER A 14 -26.15 9.35 -40.56
CA SER A 14 -25.71 8.49 -41.63
C SER A 14 -25.44 7.08 -41.09
N LYS A 15 -25.94 6.03 -41.80
CA LYS A 15 -25.70 4.62 -41.43
C LYS A 15 -24.21 4.35 -41.18
N LYS A 16 -23.33 5.06 -41.87
CA LYS A 16 -21.85 4.99 -41.64
C LYS A 16 -21.44 5.54 -40.28
N ALA A 17 -22.11 6.60 -39.78
CA ALA A 17 -21.80 7.15 -38.43
C ALA A 17 -22.27 6.21 -37.32
N ILE A 18 -23.42 5.55 -37.48
CA ILE A 18 -23.91 4.56 -36.52
C ILE A 18 -22.99 3.35 -36.49
N ILE A 19 -22.53 2.85 -37.64
CA ILE A 19 -21.58 1.74 -37.73
C ILE A 19 -20.25 2.11 -37.07
N LEU A 20 -19.75 3.33 -37.26
CA LEU A 20 -18.52 3.81 -36.62
C LEU A 20 -18.64 3.87 -35.11
N VAL A 21 -19.75 4.36 -34.56
CA VAL A 21 -20.02 4.43 -33.11
C VAL A 21 -20.15 3.02 -32.50
N VAL A 22 -20.81 2.10 -33.19
CA VAL A 22 -20.93 0.70 -32.74
C VAL A 22 -19.58 0.00 -32.78
N LEU A 23 -18.76 0.25 -33.81
CA LEU A 23 -17.38 -0.30 -33.89
C LEU A 23 -16.49 0.27 -32.78
N MET A 24 -16.62 1.55 -32.46
CA MET A 24 -15.89 2.22 -31.39
C MET A 24 -16.34 1.73 -30.00
N ALA A 25 -17.61 1.46 -29.79
CA ALA A 25 -18.16 0.87 -28.56
C ALA A 25 -17.71 -0.58 -28.34
N LEU A 26 -17.59 -1.38 -29.41
CA LEU A 26 -17.04 -2.73 -29.35
C LEU A 26 -15.53 -2.76 -29.02
N PHE A 27 -14.79 -1.71 -29.37
CA PHE A 27 -13.37 -1.58 -29.01
C PHE A 27 -13.16 -1.10 -27.58
N ALA A 28 -14.11 -0.38 -26.98
CA ALA A 28 -14.03 0.13 -25.59
C ALA A 28 -14.33 -0.95 -24.54
N CYS A 29 -14.88 -2.11 -24.92
CA CYS A 29 -15.26 -3.17 -23.98
C CYS A 29 -14.18 -4.23 -23.77
N LYS A 30 -12.88 -3.84 -23.81
CA LYS A 30 -11.80 -4.65 -23.25
C LYS A 30 -11.59 -4.24 -21.79
N SER A 31 -12.61 -4.46 -20.95
CA SER A 31 -12.39 -4.68 -19.52
C SER A 31 -11.63 -6.01 -19.41
N ALA A 32 -10.32 -5.94 -19.54
CA ALA A 32 -9.48 -7.05 -19.17
C ALA A 32 -9.73 -7.27 -17.67
N LEU A 33 -10.51 -8.30 -17.35
CA LEU A 33 -10.33 -9.00 -16.09
C LEU A 33 -8.89 -9.51 -16.14
N ALA A 34 -7.96 -8.67 -15.71
CA ALA A 34 -6.59 -9.08 -15.47
C ALA A 34 -6.65 -10.04 -14.27
N LEU A 35 -6.93 -11.30 -14.56
CA LEU A 35 -6.55 -12.38 -13.67
C LEU A 35 -5.02 -12.26 -13.58
N ASP A 36 -4.52 -11.92 -12.40
CA ASP A 36 -3.09 -11.78 -12.15
C ASP A 36 -2.46 -13.17 -12.30
N THR A 37 -2.10 -13.49 -13.56
CA THR A 37 -1.46 -14.77 -13.86
C THR A 37 0.01 -14.67 -13.43
N PRO A 38 0.51 -15.64 -12.64
CA PRO A 38 1.90 -15.66 -12.23
C PRO A 38 2.84 -15.47 -13.42
N THR A 39 3.75 -14.52 -13.32
CA THR A 39 4.76 -14.29 -14.35
C THR A 39 5.87 -15.32 -14.24
N VAL A 40 6.31 -15.81 -15.38
CA VAL A 40 7.34 -16.86 -15.48
C VAL A 40 8.72 -16.23 -15.52
N SER A 41 9.69 -16.82 -14.82
CA SER A 41 11.09 -16.42 -14.94
C SER A 41 11.58 -16.58 -16.38
N LYS A 42 12.43 -15.64 -16.84
CA LYS A 42 13.05 -15.68 -18.17
C LYS A 42 14.05 -16.84 -18.30
N LEU A 43 14.64 -17.30 -17.20
CA LEU A 43 15.66 -18.34 -17.16
C LEU A 43 15.07 -19.74 -17.06
N ASP A 44 14.08 -19.93 -16.18
CA ASP A 44 13.41 -21.22 -16.02
C ASP A 44 11.89 -20.99 -15.85
N ARG A 45 11.13 -21.61 -16.74
CA ARG A 45 9.66 -21.46 -16.80
C ARG A 45 8.91 -22.13 -15.65
N ARG A 46 9.61 -22.80 -14.75
CA ARG A 46 9.04 -23.48 -13.56
C ARG A 46 9.13 -22.59 -12.31
N LEU A 47 9.79 -21.44 -12.41
CA LEU A 47 9.88 -20.43 -11.37
C LEU A 47 8.90 -19.31 -11.71
N TYR A 48 7.96 -19.08 -10.80
CA TYR A 48 6.87 -18.11 -10.97
C TYR A 48 6.97 -17.00 -9.94
N THR A 49 6.60 -15.81 -10.36
CA THR A 49 6.40 -14.66 -9.47
C THR A 49 4.99 -14.12 -9.65
N THR A 50 4.30 -13.83 -8.56
CA THR A 50 2.95 -13.27 -8.58
C THR A 50 2.79 -12.19 -7.52
N ALA A 51 1.94 -11.19 -7.80
CA ALA A 51 1.53 -10.24 -6.78
C ALA A 51 0.53 -10.90 -5.82
N TYR A 52 0.65 -10.57 -4.53
CA TYR A 52 -0.38 -10.97 -3.57
C TYR A 52 -1.61 -10.10 -3.77
N GLU A 53 -2.75 -10.75 -3.93
CA GLU A 53 -4.08 -10.13 -3.89
C GLU A 53 -4.95 -10.88 -2.88
N GLU A 54 -5.65 -10.11 -2.05
CA GLU A 54 -6.58 -10.66 -1.08
C GLU A 54 -7.73 -11.40 -1.79
N ASN A 55 -8.15 -12.54 -1.24
CA ASN A 55 -9.22 -13.39 -1.80
C ASN A 55 -8.90 -14.03 -3.17
N GLN A 56 -7.63 -14.08 -3.56
CA GLN A 56 -7.17 -14.78 -4.76
C GLN A 56 -6.79 -16.22 -4.43
N VAL A 57 -7.10 -17.15 -5.36
CA VAL A 57 -6.63 -18.54 -5.31
C VAL A 57 -5.50 -18.73 -6.31
N TYR A 58 -4.37 -19.25 -5.84
CA TYR A 58 -3.16 -19.46 -6.65
C TYR A 58 -3.00 -20.93 -7.06
N PRO A 59 -2.95 -21.25 -8.36
CA PRO A 59 -2.75 -22.60 -8.81
C PRO A 59 -1.28 -23.03 -8.64
N ILE A 60 -1.07 -24.25 -8.15
CA ILE A 60 0.24 -24.91 -8.05
C ILE A 60 0.18 -26.25 -8.77
N TYR A 61 1.04 -26.43 -9.76
CA TYR A 61 1.17 -27.66 -10.51
C TYR A 61 2.31 -28.50 -9.92
N ALA A 62 1.99 -29.45 -9.06
CA ALA A 62 2.97 -30.32 -8.42
C ALA A 62 3.10 -31.65 -9.16
N VAL A 63 4.28 -32.26 -9.08
CA VAL A 63 4.57 -33.55 -9.72
C VAL A 63 5.27 -34.46 -8.72
N ASN A 64 4.89 -35.71 -8.67
CA ASN A 64 5.52 -36.72 -7.80
C ASN A 64 7.05 -36.77 -8.00
N GLY A 65 7.77 -36.79 -6.87
CA GLY A 65 9.23 -36.77 -6.85
C GLY A 65 9.86 -35.41 -7.05
N LEU A 66 9.04 -34.32 -7.05
CA LEU A 66 9.48 -32.94 -7.04
C LEU A 66 8.97 -32.23 -5.78
N VAL A 67 9.71 -31.22 -5.35
CA VAL A 67 9.33 -30.29 -4.29
C VAL A 67 8.95 -28.96 -4.93
N THR A 68 7.90 -28.34 -4.46
CA THR A 68 7.55 -26.97 -4.78
C THR A 68 7.83 -26.08 -3.57
N SER A 69 8.48 -24.96 -3.79
CA SER A 69 8.69 -23.90 -2.79
C SER A 69 7.71 -22.77 -3.00
N ILE A 70 7.07 -22.30 -1.94
CA ILE A 70 6.32 -21.04 -1.92
C ILE A 70 7.15 -20.08 -1.09
N VAL A 71 7.38 -18.86 -1.61
CA VAL A 71 8.19 -17.83 -0.96
C VAL A 71 7.31 -16.63 -0.65
N PHE A 72 7.14 -16.35 0.63
CA PHE A 72 6.40 -15.18 1.15
C PHE A 72 7.33 -13.98 1.37
N ALA A 73 6.83 -12.89 1.93
CA ALA A 73 7.67 -11.74 2.30
C ALA A 73 8.75 -12.15 3.32
N GLU A 74 9.91 -11.48 3.32
CA GLU A 74 11.06 -11.82 4.19
C GLU A 74 10.70 -11.80 5.69
N ASP A 75 9.78 -10.93 6.09
CA ASP A 75 9.30 -10.76 7.46
C ASP A 75 8.02 -11.57 7.76
N GLU A 76 7.64 -12.49 6.86
CA GLU A 76 6.47 -13.35 7.00
C GLU A 76 6.86 -14.74 7.49
N LYS A 77 6.06 -15.29 8.41
CA LYS A 77 6.24 -16.65 8.96
C LYS A 77 4.93 -17.38 8.90
N VAL A 78 4.98 -18.65 8.54
CA VAL A 78 3.80 -19.52 8.52
C VAL A 78 3.43 -19.90 9.94
N ASP A 79 2.20 -19.60 10.35
CA ASP A 79 1.65 -19.96 11.66
C ASP A 79 0.86 -21.27 11.57
N VAL A 80 -0.03 -21.37 10.57
CA VAL A 80 -0.90 -22.53 10.38
C VAL A 80 -1.03 -22.86 8.90
N HIS A 81 -1.12 -24.13 8.57
CA HIS A 81 -1.52 -24.59 7.25
C HIS A 81 -2.45 -25.78 7.33
N THR A 82 -3.36 -25.90 6.37
CA THR A 82 -4.28 -27.04 6.28
C THR A 82 -4.66 -27.32 4.83
N SER A 83 -4.88 -28.57 4.50
CA SER A 83 -5.34 -28.99 3.18
C SER A 83 -6.46 -30.01 3.28
N GLY A 84 -7.34 -30.06 2.27
CA GLY A 84 -8.46 -30.99 2.22
C GLY A 84 -8.04 -32.45 2.15
N PHE A 85 -6.87 -32.74 1.54
CA PHE A 85 -6.34 -34.11 1.40
C PHE A 85 -4.91 -34.18 1.96
N SER A 86 -4.78 -33.99 3.27
CA SER A 86 -3.50 -33.86 3.97
C SER A 86 -2.60 -35.11 3.87
N THR A 87 -3.17 -36.31 3.79
CA THR A 87 -2.41 -37.58 3.67
C THR A 87 -1.70 -37.75 2.32
N ALA A 88 -2.14 -37.04 1.28
CA ALA A 88 -1.54 -37.08 -0.05
C ALA A 88 -0.34 -36.12 -0.20
N TRP A 89 -0.06 -35.31 0.81
CA TRP A 89 0.95 -34.26 0.75
C TRP A 89 1.86 -34.26 1.98
N GLU A 90 3.10 -33.88 1.78
CA GLU A 90 4.05 -33.54 2.83
C GLU A 90 4.29 -32.04 2.78
N PHE A 91 4.19 -31.38 3.92
CA PHE A 91 4.39 -29.93 4.07
C PHE A 91 5.48 -29.64 5.09
N ALA A 92 6.26 -28.60 4.82
CA ALA A 92 7.25 -28.08 5.76
C ALA A 92 7.35 -26.55 5.62
N ALA A 93 7.46 -25.86 6.76
CA ALA A 93 7.66 -24.40 6.80
C ALA A 93 9.00 -24.08 7.43
N ARG A 94 9.75 -23.12 6.86
CA ARG A 94 10.98 -22.61 7.44
C ARG A 94 11.18 -21.13 7.06
N GLY A 95 11.10 -20.26 8.06
CA GLY A 95 11.13 -18.82 7.83
C GLY A 95 9.97 -18.39 6.93
N ASN A 96 10.28 -17.70 5.84
CA ASN A 96 9.32 -17.28 4.84
C ASN A 96 9.14 -18.28 3.67
N HIS A 97 9.70 -19.48 3.80
CA HIS A 97 9.53 -20.55 2.81
C HIS A 97 8.54 -21.61 3.30
N PHE A 98 7.68 -22.03 2.41
CA PHE A 98 6.76 -23.15 2.60
C PHE A 98 6.98 -24.16 1.48
N PHE A 99 7.31 -25.37 1.87
CA PHE A 99 7.59 -26.46 0.95
C PHE A 99 6.44 -27.44 0.91
N LEU A 100 6.11 -27.91 -0.29
CA LEU A 100 5.12 -28.95 -0.49
C LEU A 100 5.66 -30.03 -1.44
N LYS A 101 5.30 -31.28 -1.13
CA LYS A 101 5.73 -32.44 -1.89
C LYS A 101 4.59 -33.45 -1.96
N PRO A 102 4.17 -33.87 -3.17
CA PRO A 102 3.16 -34.92 -3.31
C PRO A 102 3.70 -36.28 -2.83
N ARG A 103 2.88 -37.02 -2.10
CA ARG A 103 3.18 -38.41 -1.65
C ARG A 103 2.33 -39.46 -2.34
N ALA A 104 1.14 -39.11 -2.79
CA ALA A 104 0.21 -40.00 -3.50
C ALA A 104 0.23 -39.74 -5.01
N LYS A 105 -0.26 -40.71 -5.77
CA LYS A 105 -0.44 -40.58 -7.22
C LYS A 105 -1.63 -39.70 -7.60
N GLU A 106 -2.59 -39.59 -6.71
CA GLU A 106 -3.78 -38.76 -6.80
C GLU A 106 -3.88 -37.88 -5.54
N GLY A 107 -4.40 -36.67 -5.67
CA GLY A 107 -4.47 -35.81 -4.49
C GLY A 107 -4.57 -34.34 -4.82
N SER A 108 -5.13 -33.97 -5.98
CA SER A 108 -5.49 -32.56 -6.22
C SER A 108 -6.45 -32.09 -5.14
N THR A 109 -6.18 -30.95 -4.53
CA THR A 109 -6.89 -30.44 -3.37
C THR A 109 -6.63 -28.95 -3.19
N ASN A 110 -7.31 -28.33 -2.25
CA ASN A 110 -6.99 -26.99 -1.80
C ASN A 110 -6.00 -27.01 -0.63
N LEU A 111 -5.25 -25.91 -0.50
CA LEU A 111 -4.37 -25.65 0.64
C LEU A 111 -4.61 -24.22 1.11
N VAL A 112 -4.74 -24.02 2.41
CA VAL A 112 -4.78 -22.72 3.06
C VAL A 112 -3.54 -22.57 3.93
N VAL A 113 -2.82 -21.48 3.75
CA VAL A 113 -1.67 -21.11 4.57
C VAL A 113 -1.96 -19.78 5.24
N VAL A 114 -1.89 -19.76 6.56
CA VAL A 114 -2.03 -18.55 7.38
C VAL A 114 -0.64 -18.19 7.90
N THR A 115 -0.25 -16.97 7.64
CA THR A 115 0.99 -16.39 8.15
C THR A 115 0.68 -15.34 9.22
N ASN A 116 1.70 -14.81 9.86
CA ASN A 116 1.56 -13.69 10.81
C ASN A 116 1.03 -12.39 10.16
N LYS A 117 0.83 -12.34 8.83
CA LYS A 117 0.36 -11.15 8.13
C LYS A 117 -0.85 -11.39 7.25
N ARG A 118 -0.93 -12.56 6.58
CA ARG A 118 -1.89 -12.80 5.49
C ARG A 118 -2.37 -14.23 5.47
N THR A 119 -3.48 -14.43 4.76
CA THR A 119 -3.98 -15.76 4.42
C THR A 119 -3.84 -15.98 2.92
N TYR A 120 -3.33 -17.15 2.55
CA TYR A 120 -3.13 -17.56 1.16
C TYR A 120 -3.96 -18.79 0.85
N HIS A 121 -4.60 -18.78 -0.31
CA HIS A 121 -5.40 -19.89 -0.81
C HIS A 121 -4.75 -20.47 -2.06
N PHE A 122 -4.51 -21.77 -2.04
CA PHE A 122 -3.90 -22.48 -3.17
C PHE A 122 -4.81 -23.57 -3.69
N ASP A 123 -4.78 -23.76 -5.01
CA ASP A 123 -5.35 -24.90 -5.71
C ASP A 123 -4.19 -25.81 -6.10
N LEU A 124 -4.00 -26.91 -5.36
CA LEU A 124 -2.95 -27.89 -5.60
C LEU A 124 -3.40 -28.87 -6.66
N ARG A 125 -2.77 -28.81 -7.82
CA ARG A 125 -3.04 -29.69 -8.95
C ARG A 125 -1.90 -30.69 -9.11
N LEU A 126 -2.22 -31.95 -8.98
CA LEU A 126 -1.25 -33.02 -9.16
C LEU A 126 -1.22 -33.45 -10.63
N GLY A 127 -0.02 -33.42 -11.21
CA GLY A 127 0.22 -33.80 -12.59
C GLY A 127 1.46 -34.67 -12.74
N TRP A 128 1.83 -35.00 -13.99
CA TRP A 128 2.97 -35.84 -14.34
C TRP A 128 3.98 -35.16 -15.25
N ASN A 129 3.65 -33.97 -15.77
CA ASN A 129 4.55 -33.26 -16.66
C ASN A 129 5.55 -32.40 -15.88
N ARG A 130 6.79 -32.88 -15.78
CA ARG A 130 7.90 -32.17 -15.08
C ARG A 130 8.28 -30.84 -15.73
N LYS A 131 7.94 -30.60 -17.00
CA LYS A 131 8.26 -29.33 -17.70
C LYS A 131 7.31 -28.19 -17.31
N THR A 132 6.11 -28.53 -16.85
CA THR A 132 5.09 -27.57 -16.42
C THR A 132 4.89 -27.55 -14.91
N ALA A 133 5.71 -28.32 -14.17
CA ALA A 133 5.66 -28.33 -12.71
C ALA A 133 6.08 -26.97 -12.14
N THR A 134 5.39 -26.51 -11.12
CA THR A 134 5.80 -25.34 -10.32
C THR A 134 6.94 -25.77 -9.39
N TYR A 135 8.12 -25.20 -9.57
CA TYR A 135 9.26 -25.41 -8.66
C TYR A 135 9.27 -24.36 -7.57
N GLU A 136 8.94 -23.13 -7.94
CA GLU A 136 8.83 -22.04 -7.00
C GLU A 136 7.68 -21.12 -7.39
N LEU A 137 6.98 -20.61 -6.38
CA LEU A 137 6.02 -19.50 -6.49
C LEU A 137 6.42 -18.45 -5.47
N ALA A 138 7.01 -17.36 -5.95
CA ALA A 138 7.41 -16.22 -5.12
C ALA A 138 6.34 -15.13 -5.16
N PHE A 139 6.01 -14.58 -3.99
CA PHE A 139 5.06 -13.47 -3.88
C PHE A 139 5.77 -12.11 -3.86
N THR A 140 5.16 -11.13 -4.52
CA THR A 140 5.51 -9.71 -4.42
C THR A 140 4.34 -8.94 -3.83
N TYR A 141 4.63 -7.77 -3.26
CA TYR A 141 3.65 -6.99 -2.50
C TYR A 141 3.63 -5.52 -2.95
N PRO A 142 3.22 -5.25 -4.20
CA PRO A 142 3.34 -3.92 -4.80
C PRO A 142 2.57 -2.84 -4.05
N LYS A 143 1.43 -3.17 -3.44
CA LYS A 143 0.62 -2.24 -2.63
C LYS A 143 1.37 -1.79 -1.37
N GLU A 144 2.01 -2.72 -0.66
CA GLU A 144 2.80 -2.38 0.54
C GLU A 144 4.08 -1.63 0.20
N GLU A 145 4.74 -2.03 -0.88
CA GLU A 145 5.93 -1.31 -1.35
C GLU A 145 5.60 0.13 -1.75
N ALA A 146 4.47 0.35 -2.42
CA ALA A 146 4.00 1.69 -2.76
C ALA A 146 3.71 2.52 -1.49
N THR A 147 3.05 1.93 -0.49
CA THR A 147 2.77 2.58 0.80
C THR A 147 4.06 2.90 1.56
N LYS A 148 5.01 1.97 1.63
CA LYS A 148 6.32 2.19 2.26
C LYS A 148 7.10 3.31 1.57
N ARG A 149 7.11 3.35 0.24
CA ARG A 149 7.76 4.41 -0.54
C ARG A 149 7.11 5.78 -0.30
N ALA A 150 5.77 5.85 -0.28
CA ALA A 150 5.04 7.07 0.02
C ALA A 150 5.35 7.59 1.44
N ALA A 151 5.34 6.71 2.45
CA ALA A 151 5.68 7.06 3.81
C ALA A 151 7.15 7.52 3.96
N ALA A 152 8.09 6.87 3.28
CA ALA A 152 9.49 7.27 3.28
C ALA A 152 9.69 8.66 2.64
N SER A 153 9.03 8.92 1.50
CA SER A 153 9.09 10.22 0.83
C SER A 153 8.49 11.34 1.67
N GLU A 154 7.38 11.08 2.36
CA GLU A 154 6.77 12.07 3.25
C GLU A 154 7.66 12.38 4.46
N LYS A 155 8.25 11.34 5.06
CA LYS A 155 9.23 11.52 6.14
C LYS A 155 10.41 12.40 5.69
N GLU A 156 10.97 12.13 4.53
CA GLU A 156 12.07 12.93 3.95
C GLU A 156 11.65 14.40 3.71
N ARG A 157 10.43 14.61 3.21
CA ARG A 157 9.86 15.96 3.00
C ARG A 157 9.68 16.71 4.33
N VAL A 158 9.20 16.04 5.37
CA VAL A 158 9.04 16.63 6.71
C VAL A 158 10.42 16.96 7.30
N GLU A 159 11.39 16.05 7.21
CA GLU A 159 12.76 16.31 7.69
C GLU A 159 13.42 17.47 6.94
N ALA A 160 13.25 17.56 5.61
CA ALA A 160 13.76 18.68 4.82
C ALA A 160 13.14 20.02 5.24
N ARG A 161 11.83 20.03 5.50
CA ARG A 161 11.13 21.22 6.00
C ARG A 161 11.65 21.64 7.39
N LEU A 162 11.85 20.70 8.29
CA LEU A 162 12.40 20.96 9.62
C LEU A 162 13.82 21.51 9.54
N LYS A 163 14.69 20.93 8.70
CA LYS A 163 16.05 21.44 8.47
C LYS A 163 16.04 22.84 7.90
N THR A 164 15.16 23.13 6.93
CA THR A 164 15.03 24.47 6.33
C THR A 164 14.50 25.48 7.34
N SER A 165 13.59 25.08 8.22
CA SER A 165 13.10 25.92 9.31
C SER A 165 14.15 26.19 10.39
N ALA A 166 15.02 25.19 10.66
CA ALA A 166 16.11 25.33 11.62
C ALA A 166 17.28 26.17 11.08
N THR A 167 17.49 26.19 9.75
CA THR A 167 18.59 26.96 9.11
C THR A 167 18.23 28.42 8.87
N LYS A 168 16.95 28.77 8.92
CA LYS A 168 16.51 30.16 8.98
C LYS A 168 16.22 30.49 10.45
N PRO A 169 17.14 31.12 11.19
CA PRO A 169 16.74 31.70 12.44
C PRO A 169 15.63 32.70 12.06
N ALA A 170 14.41 32.37 12.44
CA ALA A 170 13.38 33.38 12.44
C ALA A 170 13.97 34.52 13.26
N SER A 171 14.39 35.60 12.61
CA SER A 171 14.67 36.82 13.31
C SER A 171 13.33 37.23 13.91
N VAL A 172 13.13 36.86 15.16
CA VAL A 172 11.95 37.23 15.98
C VAL A 172 11.75 38.76 15.96
N ALA A 173 12.70 39.49 15.39
CA ALA A 173 12.69 40.90 15.21
C ALA A 173 11.79 41.43 14.07
N GLU A 174 11.30 40.61 13.16
CA GLU A 174 10.59 41.04 11.94
C GLU A 174 9.20 40.45 11.73
N ALA A 175 8.67 39.59 12.62
CA ALA A 175 7.25 39.24 12.55
C ALA A 175 6.44 40.51 12.91
N PRO A 176 5.57 41.00 12.01
CA PRO A 176 4.72 42.15 12.35
C PRO A 176 3.81 41.68 13.51
N ALA A 177 4.09 42.22 14.70
CA ALA A 177 3.29 41.93 15.87
C ALA A 177 1.89 42.51 15.67
N SER A 178 0.89 41.63 15.65
CA SER A 178 -0.51 42.03 15.58
C SER A 178 -1.00 42.57 16.94
N ASN A 179 -0.49 42.00 18.03
CA ASN A 179 -0.80 42.44 19.38
C ASN A 179 0.44 42.32 20.28
N ARG A 180 0.69 43.37 21.10
CA ARG A 180 1.74 43.40 22.12
C ARG A 180 1.19 43.68 23.51
N ASP A 181 -0.12 43.86 23.67
CA ASP A 181 -0.78 44.23 24.90
C ASP A 181 -1.04 43.02 25.79
N TYR A 182 0.05 42.32 26.12
CA TYR A 182 0.01 41.19 27.07
C TYR A 182 0.35 41.69 28.47
N THR A 183 -0.48 41.33 29.44
CA THR A 183 -0.20 41.56 30.85
C THR A 183 0.31 40.30 31.51
N MET A 184 1.28 40.40 32.36
CA MET A 184 1.91 39.29 33.05
C MET A 184 1.62 39.33 34.54
N ASN A 185 1.11 38.24 35.08
CA ASN A 185 0.95 38.06 36.53
C ASN A 185 2.02 37.08 37.04
N PHE A 186 2.85 37.53 37.96
CA PHE A 186 3.95 36.73 38.54
C PHE A 186 3.51 35.86 39.71
N GLY A 187 2.27 35.98 40.17
CA GLY A 187 1.82 35.27 41.37
C GLY A 187 2.61 35.71 42.63
N GLU A 188 2.54 34.93 43.68
CA GLU A 188 3.20 35.24 44.98
C GLU A 188 4.62 34.64 45.10
N ALA A 189 5.01 33.70 44.23
CA ALA A 189 6.28 33.05 44.31
C ALA A 189 7.42 33.90 43.76
N LYS A 190 8.44 34.21 44.58
CA LYS A 190 9.62 35.01 44.18
C LYS A 190 10.38 34.41 42.98
N SER A 191 10.37 33.08 42.82
CA SER A 191 11.01 32.39 41.71
C SER A 191 10.30 32.58 40.36
N SER A 192 9.04 32.99 40.35
CA SER A 192 8.27 33.18 39.10
C SER A 192 8.88 34.25 38.19
N ARG A 193 9.55 35.26 38.78
CA ARG A 193 10.19 36.34 38.00
C ARG A 193 11.43 35.87 37.24
N SER A 194 12.14 34.87 37.73
CA SER A 194 13.38 34.37 37.09
C SER A 194 13.11 33.53 35.84
N ILE A 195 11.92 32.98 35.74
CA ILE A 195 11.46 32.13 34.61
C ILE A 195 10.48 32.88 33.70
N ALA A 196 10.17 34.12 33.99
CA ALA A 196 9.21 34.90 33.23
C ALA A 196 9.78 35.34 31.86
N PRO A 197 8.98 35.38 30.81
CA PRO A 197 9.39 35.96 29.54
C PRO A 197 9.61 37.49 29.69
N MET A 198 10.57 38.01 28.99
CA MET A 198 10.85 39.46 28.94
C MET A 198 9.86 40.18 28.02
N GLU A 199 9.31 39.50 27.05
CA GLU A 199 8.38 40.07 26.07
C GLU A 199 7.42 38.99 25.59
N ALA A 200 6.16 39.34 25.36
CA ALA A 200 5.16 38.52 24.73
C ALA A 200 4.47 39.31 23.62
N PHE A 201 4.29 38.70 22.46
CA PHE A 201 3.55 39.28 21.33
C PHE A 201 2.98 38.18 20.46
N ASP A 202 1.98 38.47 19.65
CA ASP A 202 1.47 37.58 18.63
C ASP A 202 1.47 38.20 17.22
N ASP A 203 1.40 37.32 16.20
CA ASP A 203 1.27 37.70 14.80
C ASP A 203 -0.15 37.43 14.26
N GLY A 204 -1.12 37.19 15.14
CA GLY A 204 -2.49 36.78 14.80
C GLY A 204 -2.65 35.27 14.58
N ARG A 205 -1.57 34.50 14.59
CA ARG A 205 -1.57 33.04 14.43
C ARG A 205 -0.80 32.34 15.55
N PHE A 206 0.32 32.88 15.97
CA PHE A 206 1.19 32.31 17.00
C PHE A 206 1.50 33.36 18.06
N THR A 207 1.60 32.94 19.33
CA THR A 207 2.09 33.77 20.42
C THR A 207 3.57 33.51 20.64
N TYR A 208 4.38 34.55 20.67
CA TYR A 208 5.83 34.51 20.85
C TYR A 208 6.19 34.98 22.24
N LEU A 209 6.98 34.18 22.95
CA LEU A 209 7.52 34.53 24.26
C LEU A 209 9.04 34.64 24.15
N ARG A 210 9.60 35.81 24.52
CA ARG A 210 11.04 36.04 24.53
C ARG A 210 11.57 35.92 25.94
N PHE A 211 12.52 35.04 26.15
CA PHE A 211 13.22 34.89 27.45
C PHE A 211 14.62 35.47 27.41
N GLY A 212 15.15 35.84 28.58
CA GLY A 212 16.52 36.31 28.72
C GLY A 212 17.54 35.21 28.49
N LYS A 213 18.78 35.56 28.14
CA LYS A 213 19.87 34.59 27.85
C LYS A 213 20.23 33.67 29.02
N SER A 214 19.84 34.00 30.24
CA SER A 214 20.14 33.29 31.48
C SER A 214 18.92 32.65 32.14
N SER A 215 17.79 32.62 31.43
CA SER A 215 16.55 32.06 31.97
C SER A 215 16.46 30.55 31.68
N ASP A 216 16.13 29.74 32.68
CA ASP A 216 15.69 28.40 32.47
C ASP A 216 14.34 28.40 31.76
N PHE A 217 14.19 27.59 30.71
CA PHE A 217 12.93 27.55 29.97
C PHE A 217 11.88 26.81 30.81
N PRO A 218 10.77 27.49 31.18
CA PRO A 218 9.68 26.84 31.89
C PRO A 218 8.93 25.90 30.96
N SER A 219 8.38 24.81 31.49
CA SER A 219 7.39 24.01 30.78
C SER A 219 6.11 24.83 30.61
N VAL A 220 5.63 25.00 29.40
CA VAL A 220 4.35 25.66 29.11
C VAL A 220 3.32 24.54 28.92
N TYR A 221 2.29 24.55 29.77
CA TYR A 221 1.17 23.58 29.74
C TYR A 221 -0.07 24.23 29.14
#